data_5e3d7df4afd723930eb6c7f69ce8b3b7
#
_entry.id   5e3d7df4afd723930eb6c7f69ce8b3b7
#
_cell.length_a   1.000
_cell.length_b   1.000
_cell.length_c   1.000
_cell.angle_alpha   90.00
_cell.angle_beta   90.00
_cell.angle_gamma   90.00
#
_symmetry.space_group_name_H-M   'P 1'
#
loop_
_entity.id
_entity.type
_entity.pdbx_description
1 polymer ?
#
loop_
_entity_poly.entity_id
_entity_poly.type
_entity_poly.pdbx_seq_one_letter_code
_entity_poly.pdbx_strand_id
1 'polypeptide(L)'
;MRFLAPLFFLAALAVAEPPPGYELKWADEFEGAQLDLKKWKVWLPGERRDAINTPSAVSVADGTLTITTFTEGGKHYTGMVCTEGLFEPSFGYYEARIQWGDAPATWSAFWTISEPMLLPHMGKHIGNVATAGNEVDIVEHREVDHEGKRMAGKVNFTLHWDGYAEHRNGSGLLTPDLGLDKGFHTYGCEWSETGYRFYIDGMMLWETPGPVSRRPQMIVLSTEVSDKLWSWSIPEGGYGDRASSKVKFVVDYVRYYVKP
;
A
#
# COMPACT_ATOMS: atom_id res chain seq x y z
N MET A 1 -35.48 14.61 42.29
CA MET A 1 -34.78 14.79 41.01
C MET A 1 -33.79 13.63 40.83
N ARG A 2 -34.04 12.72 39.91
CA ARG A 2 -33.11 11.62 39.58
C ARG A 2 -32.26 12.07 38.42
N PHE A 3 -30.96 12.20 38.62
CA PHE A 3 -30.02 12.45 37.54
C PHE A 3 -29.77 11.14 36.78
N LEU A 4 -30.17 11.09 35.53
CA LEU A 4 -29.73 10.07 34.56
C LEU A 4 -28.33 10.46 34.09
N ALA A 5 -27.33 9.64 34.37
CA ALA A 5 -26.01 9.76 33.79
C ALA A 5 -26.07 9.34 32.30
N PRO A 6 -25.45 10.08 31.38
CA PRO A 6 -25.40 9.67 30.00
C PRO A 6 -24.48 8.42 29.85
N LEU A 7 -25.01 7.33 29.36
CA LEU A 7 -24.22 6.20 28.88
C LEU A 7 -23.51 6.65 27.57
N PHE A 8 -22.22 6.89 27.65
CA PHE A 8 -21.39 6.97 26.46
C PHE A 8 -21.19 5.55 25.91
N PHE A 9 -21.87 5.21 24.83
CA PHE A 9 -21.50 4.07 23.99
C PHE A 9 -20.19 4.44 23.29
N LEU A 10 -19.06 3.92 23.76
CA LEU A 10 -17.87 3.80 22.93
C LEU A 10 -18.25 2.77 21.84
N ALA A 11 -18.51 3.25 20.63
CA ALA A 11 -18.48 2.39 19.46
C ALA A 11 -17.02 1.94 19.30
N ALA A 12 -16.71 0.73 19.74
CA ALA A 12 -15.47 0.08 19.34
C ALA A 12 -15.52 -0.01 17.82
N LEU A 13 -14.63 0.72 17.13
CA LEU A 13 -14.39 0.51 15.71
C LEU A 13 -13.98 -0.95 15.57
N ALA A 14 -14.83 -1.77 14.97
CA ALA A 14 -14.52 -3.16 14.69
C ALA A 14 -13.32 -3.15 13.75
N VAL A 15 -12.15 -3.50 14.26
CA VAL A 15 -10.99 -3.80 13.43
C VAL A 15 -11.37 -5.08 12.69
N ALA A 16 -11.27 -5.10 11.37
CA ALA A 16 -11.53 -6.31 10.61
C ALA A 16 -10.54 -7.39 11.08
N GLU A 17 -11.07 -8.59 11.35
CA GLU A 17 -10.25 -9.73 11.72
C GLU A 17 -9.78 -10.47 10.45
N PRO A 18 -8.59 -11.10 10.49
CA PRO A 18 -8.16 -11.95 9.39
C PRO A 18 -9.16 -13.10 9.16
N PRO A 19 -9.17 -13.73 7.97
CA PRO A 19 -10.01 -14.90 7.74
C PRO A 19 -9.78 -15.97 8.82
N PRO A 20 -10.79 -16.80 9.17
CA PRO A 20 -10.68 -17.75 10.25
C PRO A 20 -9.48 -18.72 10.13
N GLY A 21 -8.83 -19.01 11.24
CA GLY A 21 -7.71 -19.95 11.32
C GLY A 21 -6.35 -19.35 11.05
N TYR A 22 -6.23 -18.03 10.91
CA TYR A 22 -4.96 -17.33 10.80
C TYR A 22 -4.44 -16.88 12.18
N GLU A 23 -3.13 -16.99 12.41
CA GLU A 23 -2.43 -16.53 13.60
C GLU A 23 -1.45 -15.43 13.25
N LEU A 24 -1.41 -14.36 14.05
CA LEU A 24 -0.47 -13.25 13.89
C LEU A 24 0.98 -13.75 14.07
N LYS A 25 1.84 -13.44 13.10
CA LYS A 25 3.28 -13.79 13.14
C LYS A 25 4.20 -12.59 13.10
N TRP A 26 3.77 -11.51 12.50
CA TRP A 26 4.54 -10.27 12.44
C TRP A 26 3.58 -9.08 12.38
N ALA A 27 3.97 -7.99 13.03
CA ALA A 27 3.22 -6.74 12.98
C ALA A 27 4.11 -5.53 13.21
N ASP A 28 3.66 -4.39 12.70
CA ASP A 28 4.06 -3.08 13.16
C ASP A 28 2.80 -2.22 13.37
N GLU A 29 2.61 -1.82 14.63
CA GLU A 29 1.51 -0.96 15.08
C GLU A 29 1.97 0.51 15.13
N PHE A 30 3.18 0.82 14.70
CA PHE A 30 3.79 2.15 14.64
C PHE A 30 3.73 2.95 15.95
N GLU A 31 3.77 2.28 17.09
CA GLU A 31 3.73 2.87 18.45
C GLU A 31 4.96 3.71 18.83
N GLY A 32 5.99 3.72 17.96
CA GLY A 32 7.23 4.47 18.19
C GLY A 32 7.10 5.96 17.88
N ALA A 33 8.20 6.69 18.12
CA ALA A 33 8.37 8.09 17.71
C ALA A 33 9.16 8.23 16.39
N GLN A 34 9.55 7.13 15.77
CA GLN A 34 10.30 7.06 14.52
C GLN A 34 10.15 5.67 13.88
N LEU A 35 10.45 5.58 12.60
CA LEU A 35 10.43 4.31 11.87
C LEU A 35 11.36 3.27 12.53
N ASP A 36 10.85 2.07 12.82
CA ASP A 36 11.67 0.98 13.36
C ASP A 36 12.54 0.38 12.24
N LEU A 37 13.83 0.73 12.24
CA LEU A 37 14.81 0.28 11.25
C LEU A 37 15.15 -1.22 11.37
N LYS A 38 14.64 -1.94 12.38
CA LYS A 38 14.71 -3.40 12.44
C LYS A 38 13.60 -4.08 11.64
N LYS A 39 12.54 -3.34 11.31
CA LYS A 39 11.40 -3.81 10.52
C LYS A 39 11.37 -3.20 9.11
N TRP A 40 11.80 -1.95 8.96
CA TRP A 40 11.66 -1.17 7.75
C TRP A 40 12.96 -0.53 7.29
N LYS A 41 13.06 -0.32 5.99
CA LYS A 41 14.05 0.54 5.33
C LYS A 41 13.33 1.65 4.58
N VAL A 42 13.91 2.84 4.49
CA VAL A 42 13.54 3.79 3.45
C VAL A 42 14.02 3.23 2.11
N TRP A 43 13.10 3.08 1.18
CA TRP A 43 13.36 2.38 -0.08
C TRP A 43 13.52 3.35 -1.25
N LEU A 44 14.45 3.05 -2.15
CA LEU A 44 14.76 3.80 -3.36
C LEU A 44 14.87 5.32 -3.11
N PRO A 45 15.74 5.79 -2.18
CA PRO A 45 15.92 7.22 -1.95
C PRO A 45 16.57 7.87 -3.18
N GLY A 46 16.12 9.10 -3.50
CA GLY A 46 16.58 9.85 -4.68
C GLY A 46 15.47 10.08 -5.70
N GLU A 47 15.86 10.51 -6.90
CA GLU A 47 14.91 10.80 -7.97
C GLU A 47 14.18 9.54 -8.43
N ARG A 48 12.86 9.61 -8.44
CA ARG A 48 11.98 8.55 -8.94
C ARG A 48 10.73 9.17 -9.55
N ARG A 49 10.50 8.91 -10.84
CA ARG A 49 9.45 9.55 -11.64
C ARG A 49 9.54 11.08 -11.52
N ASP A 50 8.48 11.75 -11.12
CA ASP A 50 8.43 13.22 -11.01
C ASP A 50 8.60 13.72 -9.57
N ALA A 51 9.16 12.89 -8.67
CA ALA A 51 9.46 13.27 -7.29
C ALA A 51 10.82 12.75 -6.82
N ILE A 52 11.20 13.18 -5.63
CA ILE A 52 12.37 12.70 -4.89
C ILE A 52 11.88 11.89 -3.69
N ASN A 53 12.21 10.60 -3.65
CA ASN A 53 11.99 9.79 -2.45
C ASN A 53 12.96 10.21 -1.37
N THR A 54 12.44 10.57 -0.20
CA THR A 54 13.26 11.08 0.91
C THR A 54 12.81 10.53 2.26
N PRO A 55 13.75 10.22 3.17
CA PRO A 55 13.38 9.87 4.54
C PRO A 55 12.55 10.95 5.24
N SER A 56 12.75 12.23 4.89
CA SER A 56 12.01 13.34 5.48
C SER A 56 10.52 13.37 5.15
N ALA A 57 10.09 12.62 4.14
CA ALA A 57 8.67 12.41 3.81
C ALA A 57 7.99 11.37 4.70
N VAL A 58 8.77 10.55 5.44
CA VAL A 58 8.28 9.48 6.29
C VAL A 58 8.34 9.90 7.75
N SER A 59 7.24 9.75 8.46
CA SER A 59 7.16 10.00 9.91
C SER A 59 6.37 8.92 10.62
N VAL A 60 6.71 8.66 11.89
CA VAL A 60 5.93 7.81 12.79
C VAL A 60 5.61 8.63 14.02
N ALA A 61 4.34 8.76 14.33
CA ALA A 61 3.83 9.46 15.50
C ALA A 61 2.39 9.02 15.80
N ASP A 62 1.98 9.10 17.03
CA ASP A 62 0.61 8.86 17.49
C ASP A 62 0.03 7.52 17.01
N GLY A 63 0.86 6.45 16.99
CA GLY A 63 0.47 5.12 16.56
C GLY A 63 0.28 4.98 15.04
N THR A 64 0.85 5.87 14.22
CA THR A 64 0.72 5.79 12.77
C THR A 64 2.03 6.06 12.03
N LEU A 65 2.22 5.38 10.90
CA LEU A 65 3.19 5.79 9.88
C LEU A 65 2.50 6.73 8.89
N THR A 66 3.14 7.84 8.57
CA THR A 66 2.67 8.79 7.55
C THR A 66 3.73 9.02 6.48
N ILE A 67 3.33 8.85 5.21
CA ILE A 67 4.11 9.32 4.06
C ILE A 67 3.45 10.60 3.55
N THR A 68 4.18 11.71 3.62
CA THR A 68 3.69 13.03 3.17
C THR A 68 4.29 13.35 1.80
N THR A 69 3.42 13.65 0.82
CA THR A 69 3.87 14.21 -0.46
C THR A 69 3.82 15.73 -0.38
N PHE A 70 4.91 16.41 -0.72
CA PHE A 70 5.04 17.86 -0.59
C PHE A 70 5.89 18.48 -1.69
N THR A 71 5.88 19.81 -1.78
CA THR A 71 6.66 20.58 -2.78
C THR A 71 7.47 21.65 -2.09
N GLU A 72 8.79 21.63 -2.28
CA GLU A 72 9.71 22.66 -1.78
C GLU A 72 10.70 23.04 -2.87
N GLY A 73 10.95 24.35 -3.07
CA GLY A 73 11.88 24.82 -4.08
C GLY A 73 11.54 24.39 -5.51
N GLY A 74 10.26 24.19 -5.81
CA GLY A 74 9.77 23.74 -7.13
C GLY A 74 10.01 22.25 -7.41
N LYS A 75 10.46 21.47 -6.43
CA LYS A 75 10.63 20.02 -6.52
C LYS A 75 9.57 19.31 -5.66
N HIS A 76 9.10 18.15 -6.14
CA HIS A 76 8.17 17.31 -5.42
C HIS A 76 8.92 16.24 -4.63
N TYR A 77 8.43 15.93 -3.45
CA TYR A 77 9.02 14.96 -2.53
C TYR A 77 7.95 13.99 -2.07
N THR A 78 8.34 12.74 -1.90
CA THR A 78 7.49 11.67 -1.36
C THR A 78 8.34 10.62 -0.67
N GLY A 79 7.75 9.49 -0.25
CA GLY A 79 8.49 8.44 0.45
C GLY A 79 8.02 7.04 0.10
N MET A 80 8.92 6.09 0.36
CA MET A 80 8.67 4.66 0.30
C MET A 80 9.41 3.97 1.43
N VAL A 81 8.78 2.97 2.04
CA VAL A 81 9.42 2.08 3.02
C VAL A 81 9.15 0.63 2.66
N CYS A 82 10.11 -0.24 2.94
CA CYS A 82 9.96 -1.67 2.68
C CYS A 82 10.64 -2.54 3.75
N THR A 83 10.31 -3.82 3.73
CA THR A 83 10.89 -4.83 4.64
C THR A 83 12.05 -5.61 4.02
N GLU A 84 12.66 -5.14 2.93
CA GLU A 84 13.73 -5.80 2.19
C GLU A 84 14.87 -6.28 3.09
N GLY A 85 15.18 -7.59 3.03
CA GLY A 85 16.23 -8.23 3.82
C GLY A 85 15.98 -8.26 5.34
N LEU A 86 14.79 -7.81 5.80
CA LEU A 86 14.39 -7.79 7.20
C LEU A 86 13.24 -8.77 7.47
N PHE A 87 12.20 -8.73 6.61
CA PHE A 87 11.05 -9.60 6.69
C PHE A 87 10.45 -9.81 5.31
N GLU A 88 10.58 -11.01 4.76
CA GLU A 88 10.13 -11.39 3.41
C GLU A 88 9.41 -12.74 3.46
N PRO A 89 8.13 -12.77 3.86
CA PRO A 89 7.37 -14.01 3.91
C PRO A 89 6.87 -14.45 2.53
N SER A 90 6.54 -15.75 2.42
CA SER A 90 5.74 -16.32 1.33
C SER A 90 4.44 -16.82 1.91
N PHE A 91 3.35 -16.75 1.13
CA PHE A 91 2.02 -17.17 1.55
C PHE A 91 1.53 -16.48 2.84
N GLY A 92 0.30 -16.69 3.23
CA GLY A 92 -0.28 -16.09 4.42
C GLY A 92 -1.31 -15.01 4.11
N TYR A 93 -1.74 -14.30 5.14
CA TYR A 93 -2.65 -13.16 5.03
C TYR A 93 -1.93 -11.89 5.46
N TYR A 94 -1.90 -10.94 4.55
CA TYR A 94 -1.30 -9.63 4.72
C TYR A 94 -2.41 -8.61 4.93
N GLU A 95 -2.26 -7.72 5.89
CA GLU A 95 -3.26 -6.69 6.19
C GLU A 95 -2.60 -5.38 6.57
N ALA A 96 -3.16 -4.28 6.09
CA ALA A 96 -2.86 -2.95 6.58
C ALA A 96 -4.15 -2.16 6.79
N ARG A 97 -4.17 -1.29 7.80
CA ARG A 97 -5.24 -0.33 8.03
C ARG A 97 -4.78 1.05 7.61
N ILE A 98 -5.46 1.61 6.62
CA ILE A 98 -4.97 2.74 5.84
C ILE A 98 -6.03 3.82 5.72
N GLN A 99 -5.59 5.09 5.81
CA GLN A 99 -6.36 6.26 5.41
C GLN A 99 -5.64 6.96 4.25
N TRP A 100 -6.36 7.19 3.18
CA TRP A 100 -5.86 7.85 1.98
C TRP A 100 -5.93 9.37 2.10
N GLY A 101 -4.96 10.05 1.53
CA GLY A 101 -4.89 11.50 1.43
C GLY A 101 -4.14 11.89 0.16
N ASP A 102 -4.45 11.21 -0.94
CA ASP A 102 -3.84 11.43 -2.25
C ASP A 102 -4.32 12.74 -2.88
N ALA A 103 -3.60 13.16 -3.90
CA ALA A 103 -3.89 14.29 -4.76
C ALA A 103 -3.71 13.89 -6.23
N PRO A 104 -4.13 14.71 -7.20
CA PRO A 104 -3.81 14.46 -8.60
C PRO A 104 -2.32 14.23 -8.83
N ALA A 105 -1.98 13.34 -9.74
CA ALA A 105 -0.64 12.85 -10.07
C ALA A 105 0.06 12.07 -8.94
N THR A 106 -0.61 11.77 -7.83
CA THR A 106 -0.11 10.83 -6.82
C THR A 106 -0.90 9.54 -6.83
N TRP A 107 -0.27 8.45 -6.37
CA TRP A 107 -0.96 7.24 -5.94
C TRP A 107 -0.18 6.56 -4.82
N SER A 108 -0.92 6.06 -3.85
CA SER A 108 -0.37 5.37 -2.70
C SER A 108 -0.72 3.89 -2.76
N ALA A 109 0.17 3.05 -2.23
CA ALA A 109 0.01 1.61 -2.30
C ALA A 109 0.53 0.87 -1.06
N PHE A 110 -0.14 -0.24 -0.76
CA PHE A 110 0.33 -1.32 0.09
C PHE A 110 0.45 -2.56 -0.79
N TRP A 111 1.67 -3.08 -0.93
CA TRP A 111 1.99 -4.11 -1.90
C TRP A 111 3.16 -4.99 -1.49
N THR A 112 3.36 -6.07 -2.21
CA THR A 112 4.53 -6.94 -2.04
C THR A 112 5.20 -7.18 -3.38
N ILE A 113 6.52 -7.41 -3.36
CA ILE A 113 7.30 -7.64 -4.57
C ILE A 113 8.46 -8.59 -4.30
N SER A 114 8.76 -9.43 -5.28
CA SER A 114 9.94 -10.29 -5.28
C SER A 114 11.15 -9.58 -5.89
N GLU A 115 12.36 -9.91 -5.40
CA GLU A 115 13.62 -9.36 -5.92
C GLU A 115 13.76 -9.47 -7.45
N PRO A 116 13.46 -10.60 -8.14
CA PRO A 116 13.61 -10.69 -9.58
C PRO A 116 12.77 -9.70 -10.38
N MET A 117 11.62 -9.26 -9.85
CA MET A 117 10.79 -8.24 -10.50
C MET A 117 11.51 -6.88 -10.61
N LEU A 118 12.50 -6.62 -9.76
CA LEU A 118 13.31 -5.41 -9.76
C LEU A 118 14.42 -5.41 -10.83
N LEU A 119 14.71 -6.57 -11.42
CA LEU A 119 15.73 -6.69 -12.45
C LEU A 119 15.23 -6.08 -13.78
N PRO A 120 16.06 -5.29 -14.48
CA PRO A 120 15.63 -4.55 -15.68
C PRO A 120 14.95 -5.40 -16.76
N HIS A 121 15.32 -6.66 -16.89
CA HIS A 121 14.79 -7.56 -17.94
C HIS A 121 14.41 -8.94 -17.41
N MET A 122 14.41 -9.18 -16.10
CA MET A 122 14.18 -10.50 -15.47
C MET A 122 14.92 -11.70 -16.11
N GLY A 123 15.36 -11.62 -17.34
CA GLY A 123 16.15 -12.62 -18.07
C GLY A 123 15.51 -14.01 -18.04
N LYS A 124 16.22 -15.01 -17.47
CA LYS A 124 15.75 -16.40 -17.33
C LYS A 124 14.53 -16.59 -16.42
N HIS A 125 14.09 -15.56 -15.74
CA HIS A 125 12.94 -15.62 -14.83
C HIS A 125 11.59 -15.42 -15.53
N ILE A 126 11.57 -14.90 -16.76
CA ILE A 126 10.35 -14.72 -17.54
C ILE A 126 9.63 -16.06 -17.73
N GLY A 127 8.31 -16.04 -17.58
CA GLY A 127 7.44 -17.22 -17.71
C GLY A 127 7.51 -18.21 -16.55
N ASN A 128 8.23 -17.87 -15.46
CA ASN A 128 8.38 -18.76 -14.31
C ASN A 128 8.02 -18.08 -12.98
N VAL A 129 6.77 -17.62 -12.88
CA VAL A 129 6.29 -16.86 -11.71
C VAL A 129 6.47 -17.62 -10.41
N ALA A 130 6.33 -18.93 -10.39
CA ALA A 130 6.48 -19.72 -9.18
C ALA A 130 7.86 -19.54 -8.51
N THR A 131 8.94 -19.40 -9.29
CA THR A 131 10.30 -19.24 -8.79
C THR A 131 10.84 -17.80 -8.91
N ALA A 132 10.38 -17.07 -9.90
CA ALA A 132 10.74 -15.67 -10.09
C ALA A 132 10.01 -14.75 -9.12
N GLY A 133 8.78 -15.11 -8.78
CA GLY A 133 7.88 -14.26 -8.02
C GLY A 133 7.08 -13.32 -8.92
N ASN A 134 6.37 -12.44 -8.29
CA ASN A 134 5.53 -11.41 -8.90
C ASN A 134 5.52 -10.16 -8.02
N GLU A 135 4.75 -9.17 -8.42
CA GLU A 135 4.28 -8.06 -7.59
C GLU A 135 2.80 -8.28 -7.30
N VAL A 136 2.40 -8.05 -6.06
CA VAL A 136 1.02 -8.12 -5.61
C VAL A 136 0.67 -6.76 -5.01
N ASP A 137 -0.07 -5.95 -5.75
CA ASP A 137 -0.64 -4.72 -5.22
C ASP A 137 -1.88 -5.09 -4.42
N ILE A 138 -1.68 -5.25 -3.11
CA ILE A 138 -2.76 -5.57 -2.17
C ILE A 138 -3.80 -4.46 -2.22
N VAL A 139 -3.36 -3.24 -2.38
CA VAL A 139 -4.21 -2.10 -2.71
C VAL A 139 -3.40 -0.96 -3.31
N GLU A 140 -3.94 -0.31 -4.34
CA GLU A 140 -3.48 0.96 -4.88
C GLU A 140 -4.63 1.96 -4.91
N HIS A 141 -4.36 3.19 -4.48
CA HIS A 141 -5.31 4.28 -4.48
C HIS A 141 -4.78 5.49 -5.24
N ARG A 142 -5.68 6.18 -5.94
CA ARG A 142 -5.46 7.48 -6.57
C ARG A 142 -6.71 8.35 -6.48
N GLU A 143 -6.56 9.65 -6.38
CA GLU A 143 -7.70 10.56 -6.34
C GLU A 143 -8.37 10.72 -7.71
N VAL A 144 -7.57 10.74 -8.78
CA VAL A 144 -8.01 11.03 -10.16
C VAL A 144 -7.35 10.06 -11.12
N ASP A 145 -8.04 9.61 -12.16
CA ASP A 145 -7.47 8.78 -13.23
C ASP A 145 -6.87 9.63 -14.37
N HIS A 146 -6.31 8.95 -15.37
CA HIS A 146 -5.67 9.57 -16.52
C HIS A 146 -6.62 10.39 -17.43
N GLU A 147 -7.93 10.28 -17.25
CA GLU A 147 -8.96 11.05 -17.95
C GLU A 147 -9.48 12.23 -17.12
N GLY A 148 -8.96 12.44 -15.90
CA GLY A 148 -9.41 13.47 -14.97
C GLY A 148 -10.67 13.08 -14.19
N LYS A 149 -11.06 11.80 -14.21
CA LYS A 149 -12.23 11.32 -13.48
C LYS A 149 -11.88 11.03 -12.03
N ARG A 150 -12.75 11.46 -11.11
CA ARG A 150 -12.58 11.20 -9.67
C ARG A 150 -12.62 9.70 -9.35
N MET A 151 -11.62 9.25 -8.63
CA MET A 151 -11.40 7.84 -8.25
C MET A 151 -11.36 7.64 -6.73
N ALA A 152 -11.40 8.71 -5.95
CA ALA A 152 -11.08 8.73 -4.53
C ALA A 152 -11.84 7.71 -3.65
N GLY A 153 -13.06 7.30 -4.01
CA GLY A 153 -13.81 6.24 -3.30
C GLY A 153 -13.52 4.82 -3.77
N LYS A 154 -12.53 4.64 -4.67
CA LYS A 154 -12.21 3.36 -5.32
C LYS A 154 -10.75 3.00 -5.11
N VAL A 155 -10.44 1.71 -5.23
CA VAL A 155 -9.06 1.18 -5.22
C VAL A 155 -8.87 0.15 -6.32
N ASN A 156 -7.61 -0.09 -6.68
CA ASN A 156 -7.20 -1.20 -7.52
C ASN A 156 -6.56 -2.30 -6.67
N PHE A 157 -6.83 -3.55 -7.04
CA PHE A 157 -6.05 -4.73 -6.72
C PHE A 157 -5.34 -5.16 -7.99
N THR A 158 -4.05 -5.46 -7.94
CA THR A 158 -3.31 -5.82 -9.15
C THR A 158 -2.28 -6.92 -8.87
N LEU A 159 -2.07 -7.78 -9.86
CA LEU A 159 -0.92 -8.69 -9.93
C LEU A 159 -0.11 -8.31 -11.15
N HIS A 160 1.22 -8.18 -10.99
CA HIS A 160 2.15 -8.02 -12.11
C HIS A 160 3.19 -9.14 -12.08
N TRP A 161 3.52 -9.68 -13.25
CA TRP A 161 4.55 -10.71 -13.40
C TRP A 161 5.30 -10.55 -14.72
N ASP A 162 6.44 -11.24 -14.83
CA ASP A 162 7.36 -11.17 -15.97
C ASP A 162 7.98 -9.78 -16.18
N GLY A 163 8.10 -8.99 -15.08
CA GLY A 163 8.73 -7.67 -15.07
C GLY A 163 7.86 -6.55 -15.62
N TYR A 164 8.51 -5.44 -15.98
CA TYR A 164 7.82 -4.21 -16.41
C TYR A 164 8.15 -3.80 -17.84
N ALA A 165 8.92 -4.62 -18.55
CA ALA A 165 9.33 -4.39 -19.94
C ALA A 165 8.37 -5.06 -20.94
N GLU A 166 8.91 -5.51 -22.07
CA GLU A 166 8.13 -6.08 -23.18
C GLU A 166 7.34 -7.34 -22.84
N HIS A 167 7.79 -8.11 -21.84
CA HIS A 167 7.13 -9.36 -21.41
C HIS A 167 6.16 -9.16 -20.23
N ARG A 168 5.95 -7.92 -19.80
CA ARG A 168 5.06 -7.65 -18.67
C ARG A 168 3.67 -8.25 -18.84
N ASN A 169 3.17 -8.85 -17.80
CA ASN A 169 1.82 -9.35 -17.67
C ASN A 169 1.16 -8.79 -16.41
N GLY A 170 -0.15 -8.77 -16.37
CA GLY A 170 -0.89 -8.33 -15.20
C GLY A 170 -2.35 -8.71 -15.26
N SER A 171 -2.97 -8.80 -14.11
CA SER A 171 -4.41 -8.89 -13.93
C SER A 171 -4.83 -8.10 -12.72
N GLY A 172 -6.06 -7.59 -12.70
CA GLY A 172 -6.51 -6.77 -11.57
C GLY A 172 -7.99 -6.47 -11.61
N LEU A 173 -8.46 -5.84 -10.53
CA LEU A 173 -9.80 -5.36 -10.35
C LEU A 173 -9.79 -3.91 -9.87
N LEU A 174 -10.50 -3.03 -10.58
CA LEU A 174 -10.91 -1.74 -10.04
C LEU A 174 -12.25 -1.93 -9.29
N THR A 175 -12.30 -1.54 -8.02
CA THR A 175 -13.53 -1.64 -7.22
C THR A 175 -14.62 -0.67 -7.72
N PRO A 176 -15.90 -0.92 -7.45
CA PRO A 176 -16.90 0.13 -7.48
C PRO A 176 -16.54 1.24 -6.48
N ASP A 177 -17.26 2.36 -6.54
CA ASP A 177 -17.12 3.41 -5.52
C ASP A 177 -17.70 2.90 -4.19
N LEU A 178 -16.83 2.75 -3.21
CA LEU A 178 -17.15 2.24 -1.86
C LEU A 178 -16.99 3.32 -0.79
N GLY A 179 -16.66 4.57 -1.20
CA GLY A 179 -16.44 5.68 -0.27
C GLY A 179 -15.15 5.57 0.54
N LEU A 180 -14.13 4.91 -0.01
CA LEU A 180 -12.87 4.59 0.66
C LEU A 180 -11.95 5.79 0.92
N ASP A 181 -12.33 6.96 0.45
CA ASP A 181 -11.68 8.25 0.71
C ASP A 181 -11.97 8.81 2.12
N LYS A 182 -12.74 8.11 2.95
CA LYS A 182 -13.20 8.61 4.25
C LYS A 182 -12.76 7.72 5.40
N GLY A 183 -11.78 8.21 6.18
CA GLY A 183 -11.31 7.51 7.37
C GLY A 183 -10.39 6.31 7.05
N PHE A 184 -10.25 5.46 8.03
CA PHE A 184 -9.42 4.26 7.92
C PHE A 184 -10.23 3.07 7.45
N HIS A 185 -9.70 2.33 6.50
CA HIS A 185 -10.19 1.04 6.04
C HIS A 185 -9.09 -0.02 6.15
N THR A 186 -9.48 -1.29 6.30
CA THR A 186 -8.54 -2.41 6.27
C THR A 186 -8.47 -3.00 4.86
N TYR A 187 -7.26 -3.24 4.38
CA TYR A 187 -6.99 -3.86 3.09
C TYR A 187 -6.16 -5.11 3.33
N GLY A 188 -6.61 -6.23 2.79
CA GLY A 188 -5.96 -7.51 3.02
C GLY A 188 -5.84 -8.36 1.77
N CYS A 189 -4.83 -9.24 1.77
CA CYS A 189 -4.63 -10.25 0.74
C CYS A 189 -4.28 -11.60 1.37
N GLU A 190 -5.08 -12.61 1.10
CA GLU A 190 -4.72 -14.00 1.32
C GLU A 190 -3.93 -14.49 0.10
N TRP A 191 -2.67 -14.79 0.29
CA TRP A 191 -1.81 -15.41 -0.70
C TRP A 191 -1.59 -16.88 -0.30
N SER A 192 -2.06 -17.79 -1.12
CA SER A 192 -2.03 -19.23 -0.90
C SER A 192 -1.36 -19.97 -2.05
N GLU A 193 -1.17 -21.29 -1.90
CA GLU A 193 -0.67 -22.15 -2.98
C GLU A 193 -1.58 -22.22 -4.22
N THR A 194 -2.84 -21.81 -4.07
CA THR A 194 -3.88 -21.94 -5.11
C THR A 194 -4.33 -20.60 -5.71
N GLY A 195 -3.83 -19.47 -5.18
CA GLY A 195 -4.21 -18.15 -5.68
C GLY A 195 -4.20 -17.06 -4.61
N TYR A 196 -4.88 -15.98 -4.93
CA TYR A 196 -4.97 -14.78 -4.13
C TYR A 196 -6.43 -14.39 -3.90
N ARG A 197 -6.74 -13.89 -2.68
CA ARG A 197 -8.03 -13.30 -2.34
C ARG A 197 -7.80 -11.94 -1.71
N PHE A 198 -8.50 -10.93 -2.20
CA PHE A 198 -8.36 -9.55 -1.77
C PHE A 198 -9.58 -9.09 -1.00
N TYR A 199 -9.34 -8.37 0.09
CA TYR A 199 -10.35 -8.00 1.06
C TYR A 199 -10.32 -6.49 1.35
N ILE A 200 -11.49 -5.90 1.58
CA ILE A 200 -11.64 -4.58 2.20
C ILE A 200 -12.59 -4.73 3.39
N ASP A 201 -12.19 -4.25 4.56
CA ASP A 201 -12.98 -4.30 5.80
C ASP A 201 -13.54 -5.72 6.10
N GLY A 202 -12.70 -6.74 5.86
CA GLY A 202 -13.06 -8.16 6.03
C GLY A 202 -13.94 -8.76 4.92
N MET A 203 -14.39 -7.95 3.95
CA MET A 203 -15.19 -8.45 2.83
C MET A 203 -14.28 -8.81 1.64
N MET A 204 -14.36 -10.06 1.16
CA MET A 204 -13.65 -10.49 -0.05
C MET A 204 -14.30 -9.88 -1.29
N LEU A 205 -13.51 -9.17 -2.07
CA LEU A 205 -13.96 -8.49 -3.29
C LEU A 205 -13.40 -9.09 -4.58
N TRP A 206 -12.23 -9.71 -4.51
CA TRP A 206 -11.62 -10.32 -5.68
C TRP A 206 -10.89 -11.62 -5.30
N GLU A 207 -11.02 -12.61 -6.14
CA GLU A 207 -10.30 -13.89 -6.08
C GLU A 207 -9.73 -14.21 -7.45
N THR A 208 -8.48 -14.70 -7.49
CA THR A 208 -7.82 -15.14 -8.72
C THR A 208 -6.89 -16.32 -8.46
N PRO A 209 -6.84 -17.31 -9.37
CA PRO A 209 -5.91 -18.43 -9.25
C PRO A 209 -4.43 -18.05 -9.49
N GLY A 210 -4.15 -16.83 -9.82
CA GLY A 210 -2.77 -16.42 -10.04
C GLY A 210 -2.46 -16.04 -11.48
N PRO A 211 -1.17 -16.11 -11.89
CA PRO A 211 -0.15 -17.11 -11.51
C PRO A 211 0.45 -16.90 -10.10
N VAL A 212 0.66 -18.00 -9.38
CA VAL A 212 1.07 -17.96 -7.97
C VAL A 212 2.58 -17.95 -7.83
N SER A 213 3.09 -16.91 -7.14
CA SER A 213 4.47 -16.88 -6.65
C SER A 213 4.65 -17.86 -5.48
N ARG A 214 5.82 -18.52 -5.41
CA ARG A 214 6.30 -19.27 -4.25
C ARG A 214 7.54 -18.64 -3.63
N ARG A 215 7.95 -17.50 -4.18
CA ARG A 215 9.14 -16.78 -3.74
C ARG A 215 8.79 -15.82 -2.60
N PRO A 216 9.65 -15.73 -1.57
CA PRO A 216 9.53 -14.67 -0.55
C PRO A 216 9.45 -13.28 -1.18
N GLN A 217 8.67 -12.39 -0.58
CA GLN A 217 8.46 -11.03 -1.06
C GLN A 217 8.56 -10.03 0.09
N MET A 218 9.20 -8.90 -0.17
CA MET A 218 9.16 -7.78 0.75
C MET A 218 7.79 -7.11 0.73
N ILE A 219 7.40 -6.53 1.85
CA ILE A 219 6.24 -5.65 1.99
C ILE A 219 6.68 -4.22 1.71
N VAL A 220 5.87 -3.47 0.97
CA VAL A 220 6.14 -2.08 0.61
C VAL A 220 4.94 -1.20 0.92
N LEU A 221 5.22 -0.01 1.48
CA LEU A 221 4.29 1.10 1.61
C LEU A 221 4.88 2.28 0.83
N SER A 222 4.13 2.83 -0.10
CA SER A 222 4.66 3.86 -0.98
C SER A 222 3.63 4.90 -1.38
N THR A 223 4.10 6.10 -1.69
CA THR A 223 3.39 7.07 -2.51
C THR A 223 4.27 7.44 -3.70
N GLU A 224 3.74 7.34 -4.89
CA GLU A 224 4.40 7.74 -6.14
C GLU A 224 3.84 9.08 -6.62
N VAL A 225 4.66 9.85 -7.34
CA VAL A 225 4.24 11.05 -8.08
C VAL A 225 4.63 10.88 -9.52
N SER A 226 3.67 11.03 -10.45
CA SER A 226 3.97 10.96 -11.88
C SER A 226 3.01 11.83 -12.69
N ASP A 227 3.56 12.83 -13.35
CA ASP A 227 2.79 13.75 -14.19
C ASP A 227 2.28 13.09 -15.46
N LYS A 228 1.03 13.37 -15.81
CA LYS A 228 0.39 12.92 -17.06
C LYS A 228 0.39 11.40 -17.30
N LEU A 229 0.41 10.62 -16.23
CA LEU A 229 0.21 9.18 -16.26
C LEU A 229 -1.18 8.80 -15.72
N TRP A 230 -1.32 7.61 -15.18
CA TRP A 230 -2.61 7.06 -14.78
C TRP A 230 -3.32 7.76 -13.61
N SER A 231 -2.64 8.65 -12.88
CA SER A 231 -3.17 9.47 -11.76
C SER A 231 -3.29 10.96 -12.07
N TRP A 232 -3.38 11.34 -13.36
CA TRP A 232 -3.55 12.72 -13.83
C TRP A 232 -2.27 13.58 -13.78
N SER A 233 -2.46 14.90 -13.76
CA SER A 233 -1.35 15.88 -13.81
C SER A 233 -1.08 16.48 -12.44
N ILE A 234 0.19 16.81 -12.19
CA ILE A 234 0.62 17.53 -10.99
C ILE A 234 -0.15 18.87 -10.90
N PRO A 235 -0.73 19.19 -9.72
CA PRO A 235 -1.44 20.45 -9.52
C PRO A 235 -0.53 21.67 -9.75
N GLU A 236 -1.09 22.75 -10.27
CA GLU A 236 -0.38 24.03 -10.33
C GLU A 236 0.04 24.45 -8.90
N GLY A 237 1.34 24.75 -8.71
CA GLY A 237 1.91 25.04 -7.39
C GLY A 237 2.30 23.82 -6.54
N GLY A 238 2.01 22.60 -7.02
CA GLY A 238 2.35 21.34 -6.34
C GLY A 238 1.46 21.02 -5.16
N TYR A 239 2.05 20.50 -4.07
CA TYR A 239 1.33 19.86 -2.95
C TYR A 239 1.43 20.64 -1.62
N GLY A 240 1.92 21.88 -1.65
CA GLY A 240 2.27 22.65 -0.45
C GLY A 240 3.61 22.20 0.15
N ASP A 241 4.14 22.96 1.10
CA ASP A 241 5.37 22.58 1.81
C ASP A 241 5.12 21.40 2.78
N ARG A 242 6.19 20.81 3.30
CA ARG A 242 6.11 19.62 4.15
C ARG A 242 5.23 19.81 5.39
N ALA A 243 5.21 21.01 5.97
CA ALA A 243 4.44 21.30 7.17
C ALA A 243 2.95 21.51 6.88
N SER A 244 2.63 22.06 5.71
CA SER A 244 1.26 22.44 5.31
C SER A 244 0.56 21.43 4.41
N SER A 245 1.30 20.53 3.75
CA SER A 245 0.72 19.54 2.83
C SER A 245 -0.34 18.68 3.50
N LYS A 246 -1.45 18.48 2.76
CA LYS A 246 -2.55 17.58 3.14
C LYS A 246 -2.47 16.22 2.43
N VAL A 247 -1.50 16.04 1.52
CA VAL A 247 -1.31 14.81 0.78
C VAL A 247 -0.53 13.83 1.65
N LYS A 248 -1.28 13.00 2.37
CA LYS A 248 -0.76 12.10 3.42
C LYS A 248 -1.33 10.70 3.28
N PHE A 249 -0.48 9.75 2.98
CA PHE A 249 -0.78 8.33 3.10
C PHE A 249 -0.51 7.90 4.54
N VAL A 250 -1.56 7.55 5.28
CA VAL A 250 -1.49 7.24 6.72
C VAL A 250 -1.80 5.78 6.95
N VAL A 251 -0.91 5.08 7.65
CA VAL A 251 -1.02 3.65 7.97
C VAL A 251 -1.03 3.46 9.48
N ASP A 252 -2.11 2.88 10.01
CA ASP A 252 -2.32 2.59 11.42
C ASP A 252 -1.50 1.37 11.84
N TYR A 253 -1.58 0.30 11.04
CA TYR A 253 -0.77 -0.89 11.24
C TYR A 253 -0.51 -1.65 9.94
N VAL A 254 0.52 -2.51 9.98
CA VAL A 254 0.74 -3.60 9.01
C VAL A 254 0.88 -4.90 9.77
N ARG A 255 0.12 -5.92 9.38
CA ARG A 255 0.08 -7.22 10.04
C ARG A 255 0.23 -8.35 9.03
N TYR A 256 0.89 -9.40 9.44
CA TYR A 256 1.04 -10.63 8.66
C TYR A 256 0.66 -11.84 9.51
N TYR A 257 -0.14 -12.72 8.93
CA TYR A 257 -0.72 -13.89 9.59
C TYR A 257 -0.45 -15.13 8.76
N VAL A 258 -0.36 -16.28 9.42
CA VAL A 258 -0.23 -17.61 8.78
C VAL A 258 -1.30 -18.56 9.29
N LYS A 259 -1.62 -19.55 8.48
CA LYS A 259 -2.34 -20.75 8.96
C LYS A 259 -1.30 -21.71 9.53
N PRO A 260 -1.50 -22.22 10.78
CA PRO A 260 -0.63 -23.23 11.39
C PRO A 260 -0.61 -24.54 10.62
#